data_4a98b626304633b55d401b628d3a3fd2
#
_entry.id   4a98b626304633b55d401b628d3a3fd2
#
_cell.length_a   1.000
_cell.length_b   1.000
_cell.length_c   1.000
_cell.angle_alpha   90.00
_cell.angle_beta   90.00
_cell.angle_gamma   90.00
#
_symmetry.space_group_name_H-M   'P 1'
#
loop_
_entity.id
_entity.type
_entity.pdbx_description
1 polymer ?
#
loop_
_entity_poly.entity_id
_entity_poly.type
_entity_poly.pdbx_seq_one_letter_code
_entity_poly.pdbx_strand_id
1 'polypeptide(L)'
;MSFGYIGIQFGFALQNSNLSRIFETLGAKQDAIPALWIAAPVSGLIIQPIIGYMSDRTWNRLGRRKPYFLLGAILASLALLVMPNSPTVWVAAGMLWMLDASINITMQPMRAFVGDMLSDEQKTKGFAVQTFFIGAASVVGSLLPYILTNCLNISNTASPGLIPPSVKWAFYVGGLIYISAVLWTIFSTKEYSPEEQEAFNVHETDAAAKEGDELSLDPAKYYASGMVLLIAGLIFTFLVKHYTWDRALYILSFGIAIYGMFQLAAAKLFITGIKGGLVEIIYDLNNMPKTMRQLAWVTLFTWFAMFAWFIYCTSAITSYHFGTSDPLSKEYNDGADWVGVMNSVYNGVAALVAFALPVAARKTSRVTTHVICLFIGGLGMMSLNIFKDPHLLLISMAGLGIAWAGLLTMPYAILSSVVPHKKMGVYMGMFNLFVVIPQILAAATMGLMLNKWFDGHSINMMVLGGVSMLIAGVLMMFVKDGGREAQ
;
A
#
# COMPACT_ATOMS: atom_id res chain seq x y z
N MET A 1 -7.12 8.62 20.40
CA MET A 1 -7.14 8.84 18.94
C MET A 1 -6.42 7.75 18.17
N SER A 2 -5.11 7.58 18.35
CA SER A 2 -4.30 6.64 17.55
C SER A 2 -4.60 5.15 17.76
N PHE A 3 -5.42 4.80 18.77
CA PHE A 3 -5.75 3.41 19.08
C PHE A 3 -6.51 2.69 17.95
N GLY A 4 -7.33 3.40 17.18
CA GLY A 4 -8.03 2.84 16.02
C GLY A 4 -7.10 2.29 14.93
N TYR A 5 -5.85 2.76 14.86
CA TYR A 5 -4.85 2.21 13.95
C TYR A 5 -4.45 0.76 14.27
N ILE A 6 -4.64 0.32 15.51
CA ILE A 6 -4.45 -1.09 15.87
C ILE A 6 -5.37 -1.96 15.02
N GLY A 7 -6.66 -1.62 14.94
CA GLY A 7 -7.62 -2.37 14.14
C GLY A 7 -7.26 -2.41 12.66
N ILE A 8 -6.95 -1.23 12.08
CA ILE A 8 -6.55 -1.11 10.68
C ILE A 8 -5.33 -1.98 10.36
N GLN A 9 -4.32 -1.93 11.23
CA GLN A 9 -3.07 -2.68 11.01
C GLN A 9 -3.22 -4.18 11.24
N PHE A 10 -4.10 -4.59 12.13
CA PHE A 10 -4.48 -6.01 12.24
C PHE A 10 -5.12 -6.52 10.94
N GLY A 11 -6.02 -5.74 10.32
CA GLY A 11 -6.59 -6.07 9.03
C GLY A 11 -5.52 -6.25 7.95
N PHE A 12 -4.63 -5.28 7.79
CA PHE A 12 -3.51 -5.36 6.84
C PHE A 12 -2.54 -6.51 7.14
N ALA A 13 -2.18 -6.73 8.41
CA ALA A 13 -1.24 -7.77 8.78
C ALA A 13 -1.79 -9.16 8.48
N LEU A 14 -3.05 -9.42 8.80
CA LEU A 14 -3.73 -10.68 8.48
C LEU A 14 -3.87 -10.89 6.98
N GLN A 15 -4.24 -9.84 6.24
CA GLN A 15 -4.32 -9.86 4.79
C GLN A 15 -2.97 -10.20 4.18
N ASN A 16 -1.93 -9.43 4.48
CA ASN A 16 -0.61 -9.60 3.88
C ASN A 16 0.05 -10.95 4.20
N SER A 17 -0.23 -11.52 5.37
CA SER A 17 0.36 -12.79 5.79
C SER A 17 -0.42 -14.03 5.33
N ASN A 18 -1.73 -13.91 5.05
CA ASN A 18 -2.57 -15.09 4.87
C ASN A 18 -3.40 -15.09 3.59
N LEU A 19 -3.51 -13.98 2.86
CA LEU A 19 -4.42 -13.89 1.74
C LEU A 19 -4.04 -14.83 0.59
N SER A 20 -2.76 -14.89 0.22
CA SER A 20 -2.30 -15.82 -0.82
C SER A 20 -2.53 -17.28 -0.39
N ARG A 21 -2.29 -17.61 0.89
CA ARG A 21 -2.62 -18.92 1.47
C ARG A 21 -4.12 -19.25 1.33
N ILE A 22 -5.00 -18.29 1.64
CA ILE A 22 -6.45 -18.48 1.49
C ILE A 22 -6.81 -18.77 0.03
N PHE A 23 -6.26 -18.02 -0.92
CA PHE A 23 -6.51 -18.22 -2.33
C PHE A 23 -6.00 -19.59 -2.82
N GLU A 24 -4.79 -19.98 -2.45
CA GLU A 24 -4.21 -21.28 -2.79
C GLU A 24 -5.02 -22.44 -2.18
N THR A 25 -5.42 -22.32 -0.91
CA THR A 25 -6.29 -23.33 -0.23
C THR A 25 -7.66 -23.49 -0.93
N LEU A 26 -8.19 -22.42 -1.50
CA LEU A 26 -9.45 -22.44 -2.27
C LEU A 26 -9.25 -22.86 -3.74
N GLY A 27 -8.01 -23.23 -4.14
CA GLY A 27 -7.71 -23.77 -5.46
C GLY A 27 -7.29 -22.72 -6.50
N ALA A 28 -6.91 -21.50 -6.10
CA ALA A 28 -6.33 -20.54 -7.03
C ALA A 28 -4.95 -21.01 -7.49
N LYS A 29 -4.67 -20.91 -8.79
CA LYS A 29 -3.34 -21.15 -9.33
C LYS A 29 -2.42 -19.99 -8.95
N GLN A 30 -1.14 -20.28 -8.70
CA GLN A 30 -0.16 -19.27 -8.28
C GLN A 30 0.01 -18.12 -9.30
N ASP A 31 -0.16 -18.39 -10.57
CA ASP A 31 -0.10 -17.40 -11.65
C ASP A 31 -1.32 -16.46 -11.70
N ALA A 32 -2.45 -16.90 -11.14
CA ALA A 32 -3.68 -16.11 -11.07
C ALA A 32 -3.74 -15.19 -9.81
N ILE A 33 -2.97 -15.50 -8.77
CA ILE A 33 -2.97 -14.77 -7.50
C ILE A 33 -2.67 -13.27 -7.68
N PRO A 34 -1.69 -12.83 -8.51
CA PRO A 34 -1.41 -11.41 -8.71
C PRO A 34 -2.63 -10.60 -9.14
N ALA A 35 -3.45 -11.15 -10.05
CA ALA A 35 -4.64 -10.47 -10.52
C ALA A 35 -5.72 -10.32 -9.43
N LEU A 36 -5.77 -11.24 -8.46
CA LEU A 36 -6.68 -11.14 -7.31
C LEU A 36 -6.24 -10.04 -6.33
N TRP A 37 -4.95 -9.77 -6.22
CA TRP A 37 -4.38 -8.72 -5.37
C TRP A 37 -4.59 -7.29 -5.90
N ILE A 38 -5.15 -7.12 -7.09
CA ILE A 38 -5.42 -5.79 -7.67
C ILE A 38 -6.41 -4.97 -6.84
N ALA A 39 -7.20 -5.62 -5.99
CA ALA A 39 -8.18 -4.97 -5.13
C ALA A 39 -7.56 -3.85 -4.28
N ALA A 40 -6.41 -4.10 -3.63
CA ALA A 40 -5.74 -3.16 -2.76
C ALA A 40 -5.35 -1.85 -3.46
N PRO A 41 -4.56 -1.86 -4.56
CA PRO A 41 -4.17 -0.63 -5.24
C PRO A 41 -5.36 0.10 -5.87
N VAL A 42 -6.31 -0.60 -6.47
CA VAL A 42 -7.45 0.03 -7.15
C VAL A 42 -8.42 0.64 -6.15
N SER A 43 -8.73 -0.05 -5.04
CA SER A 43 -9.57 0.51 -3.98
C SER A 43 -8.93 1.76 -3.36
N GLY A 44 -7.63 1.73 -3.09
CA GLY A 44 -6.87 2.88 -2.60
C GLY A 44 -6.96 4.08 -3.53
N LEU A 45 -6.78 3.85 -4.83
CA LEU A 45 -6.83 4.90 -5.85
C LEU A 45 -8.20 5.59 -5.94
N ILE A 46 -9.28 4.81 -5.84
CA ILE A 46 -10.65 5.33 -6.05
C ILE A 46 -11.24 5.84 -4.74
N ILE A 47 -11.15 5.07 -3.66
CA ILE A 47 -11.89 5.34 -2.42
C ILE A 47 -11.26 6.44 -1.61
N GLN A 48 -9.92 6.52 -1.55
CA GLN A 48 -9.25 7.52 -0.72
C GLN A 48 -9.62 8.96 -1.08
N PRO A 49 -9.60 9.40 -2.35
CA PRO A 49 -10.01 10.76 -2.71
C PRO A 49 -11.50 11.03 -2.42
N ILE A 50 -12.37 10.04 -2.72
CA ILE A 50 -13.82 10.18 -2.52
C ILE A 50 -14.12 10.35 -1.04
N ILE A 51 -13.60 9.49 -0.20
CA ILE A 51 -13.84 9.52 1.26
C ILE A 51 -13.17 10.73 1.89
N GLY A 52 -11.98 11.12 1.44
CA GLY A 52 -11.34 12.36 1.86
C GLY A 52 -12.28 13.55 1.65
N TYR A 53 -12.74 13.73 0.41
CA TYR A 53 -13.66 14.81 0.05
C TYR A 53 -14.99 14.77 0.83
N MET A 54 -15.61 13.59 0.93
CA MET A 54 -16.87 13.42 1.64
C MET A 54 -16.71 13.70 3.14
N SER A 55 -15.66 13.15 3.77
CA SER A 55 -15.44 13.32 5.20
C SER A 55 -15.13 14.77 5.59
N ASP A 56 -14.57 15.56 4.67
CA ASP A 56 -14.32 17.00 4.93
C ASP A 56 -15.60 17.84 4.98
N ARG A 57 -16.66 17.39 4.34
CA ARG A 57 -17.94 18.12 4.21
C ARG A 57 -19.09 17.56 5.05
N THR A 58 -18.88 16.43 5.68
CA THR A 58 -19.89 15.81 6.55
C THR A 58 -19.83 16.43 7.92
N TRP A 59 -21.01 16.72 8.51
CA TRP A 59 -21.18 17.01 9.92
C TRP A 59 -22.50 16.43 10.38
N ASN A 60 -22.48 15.54 11.37
CA ASN A 60 -23.68 14.93 11.94
C ASN A 60 -23.54 14.71 13.46
N ARG A 61 -24.50 14.03 14.09
CA ARG A 61 -24.51 13.78 15.54
C ARG A 61 -23.30 13.00 16.05
N LEU A 62 -22.61 12.23 15.20
CA LEU A 62 -21.39 11.50 15.56
C LEU A 62 -20.12 12.34 15.35
N GLY A 63 -20.22 13.45 14.63
CA GLY A 63 -19.12 14.31 14.23
C GLY A 63 -18.87 14.30 12.72
N ARG A 64 -17.68 14.74 12.31
CA ARG A 64 -17.24 14.89 10.91
C ARG A 64 -16.63 13.60 10.38
N ARG A 65 -15.65 13.04 11.11
CA ARG A 65 -14.82 11.89 10.70
C ARG A 65 -15.33 10.54 11.21
N LYS A 66 -15.90 10.53 12.41
CA LYS A 66 -16.34 9.31 13.12
C LYS A 66 -17.35 8.44 12.36
N PRO A 67 -18.33 8.98 11.59
CA PRO A 67 -19.25 8.16 10.82
C PRO A 67 -18.53 7.22 9.82
N TYR A 68 -17.45 7.72 9.21
CA TYR A 68 -16.64 6.95 8.28
C TYR A 68 -15.80 5.89 8.99
N PHE A 69 -15.26 6.21 10.20
CA PHE A 69 -14.58 5.20 11.02
C PHE A 69 -15.51 4.03 11.32
N LEU A 70 -16.73 4.34 11.75
CA LEU A 70 -17.72 3.32 12.12
C LEU A 70 -18.13 2.48 10.92
N LEU A 71 -18.48 3.11 9.81
CA LEU A 71 -18.86 2.41 8.58
C LEU A 71 -17.74 1.48 8.08
N GLY A 72 -16.53 2.02 7.97
CA GLY A 72 -15.37 1.24 7.52
C GLY A 72 -15.03 0.11 8.49
N ALA A 73 -15.11 0.32 9.81
CA ALA A 73 -14.84 -0.72 10.79
C ALA A 73 -15.88 -1.86 10.77
N ILE A 74 -17.17 -1.54 10.61
CA ILE A 74 -18.23 -2.56 10.48
C ILE A 74 -17.98 -3.40 9.23
N LEU A 75 -17.76 -2.77 8.07
CA LEU A 75 -17.55 -3.47 6.80
C LEU A 75 -16.24 -4.27 6.79
N ALA A 76 -15.15 -3.73 7.34
CA ALA A 76 -13.87 -4.44 7.45
C ALA A 76 -13.97 -5.65 8.38
N SER A 77 -14.62 -5.49 9.56
CA SER A 77 -14.82 -6.60 10.49
C SER A 77 -15.71 -7.68 9.88
N LEU A 78 -16.76 -7.30 9.15
CA LEU A 78 -17.60 -8.25 8.43
C LEU A 78 -16.78 -9.00 7.35
N ALA A 79 -15.95 -8.29 6.58
CA ALA A 79 -15.07 -8.93 5.60
C ALA A 79 -14.10 -9.92 6.25
N LEU A 80 -13.49 -9.55 7.39
CA LEU A 80 -12.60 -10.44 8.14
C LEU A 80 -13.33 -11.68 8.70
N LEU A 81 -14.61 -11.57 9.07
CA LEU A 81 -15.41 -12.70 9.54
C LEU A 81 -15.83 -13.63 8.40
N VAL A 82 -16.18 -13.08 7.24
CA VAL A 82 -16.71 -13.85 6.10
C VAL A 82 -15.60 -14.47 5.26
N MET A 83 -14.49 -13.75 5.03
CA MET A 83 -13.39 -14.19 4.17
C MET A 83 -12.86 -15.59 4.49
N PRO A 84 -12.55 -15.97 5.75
CA PRO A 84 -12.07 -17.31 6.07
C PRO A 84 -13.14 -18.41 6.00
N ASN A 85 -14.38 -18.07 5.69
CA ASN A 85 -15.48 -19.00 5.45
C ASN A 85 -15.91 -19.02 3.98
N SER A 86 -15.13 -18.42 3.09
CA SER A 86 -15.46 -18.35 1.67
C SER A 86 -15.48 -19.73 1.04
N PRO A 87 -16.56 -20.10 0.33
CA PRO A 87 -16.67 -21.40 -0.33
C PRO A 87 -15.87 -21.46 -1.66
N THR A 88 -15.49 -20.32 -2.22
CA THR A 88 -14.77 -20.23 -3.50
C THR A 88 -13.80 -19.06 -3.49
N VAL A 89 -12.81 -19.13 -4.39
CA VAL A 89 -11.84 -18.04 -4.62
C VAL A 89 -12.53 -16.70 -4.92
N TRP A 90 -13.62 -16.72 -5.68
CA TRP A 90 -14.33 -15.49 -6.09
C TRP A 90 -15.04 -14.80 -4.92
N VAL A 91 -15.56 -15.57 -3.96
CA VAL A 91 -16.13 -14.99 -2.73
C VAL A 91 -15.01 -14.39 -1.87
N ALA A 92 -13.89 -15.09 -1.72
CA ALA A 92 -12.73 -14.56 -1.00
C ALA A 92 -12.18 -13.28 -1.66
N ALA A 93 -12.10 -13.24 -2.99
CA ALA A 93 -11.71 -12.05 -3.74
C ALA A 93 -12.70 -10.88 -3.54
N GLY A 94 -14.00 -11.15 -3.55
CA GLY A 94 -15.03 -10.14 -3.23
C GLY A 94 -14.89 -9.60 -1.81
N MET A 95 -14.58 -10.47 -0.84
CA MET A 95 -14.30 -10.04 0.54
C MET A 95 -13.02 -9.24 0.65
N LEU A 96 -12.00 -9.53 -0.16
CA LEU A 96 -10.79 -8.73 -0.26
C LEU A 96 -11.12 -7.31 -0.74
N TRP A 97 -11.90 -7.17 -1.82
CA TRP A 97 -12.35 -5.87 -2.31
C TRP A 97 -13.10 -5.08 -1.24
N MET A 98 -13.99 -5.76 -0.49
CA MET A 98 -14.72 -5.15 0.61
C MET A 98 -13.78 -4.74 1.75
N LEU A 99 -12.81 -5.58 2.11
CA LEU A 99 -11.83 -5.30 3.17
C LEU A 99 -10.96 -4.09 2.82
N ASP A 100 -10.36 -4.09 1.63
CA ASP A 100 -9.49 -2.99 1.19
C ASP A 100 -10.25 -1.66 1.06
N ALA A 101 -11.46 -1.71 0.50
CA ALA A 101 -12.35 -0.56 0.45
C ALA A 101 -12.65 -0.01 1.85
N SER A 102 -13.00 -0.88 2.78
CA SER A 102 -13.37 -0.54 4.16
C SER A 102 -12.18 0.00 4.96
N ILE A 103 -11.00 -0.58 4.78
CA ILE A 103 -9.76 -0.08 5.37
C ILE A 103 -9.50 1.35 4.89
N ASN A 104 -9.64 1.62 3.59
CA ASN A 104 -9.45 2.96 3.02
C ASN A 104 -10.51 3.96 3.54
N ILE A 105 -11.77 3.53 3.70
CA ILE A 105 -12.85 4.33 4.31
C ILE A 105 -12.52 4.74 5.75
N THR A 106 -11.89 3.84 6.53
CA THR A 106 -11.49 4.12 7.92
C THR A 106 -10.21 4.96 7.97
N MET A 107 -9.20 4.57 7.21
CA MET A 107 -7.82 5.08 7.33
C MET A 107 -7.69 6.54 6.92
N GLN A 108 -8.35 6.96 5.83
CA GLN A 108 -8.21 8.33 5.33
C GLN A 108 -8.74 9.38 6.31
N PRO A 109 -10.00 9.28 6.79
CA PRO A 109 -10.48 10.24 7.77
C PRO A 109 -9.71 10.15 9.11
N MET A 110 -9.19 8.96 9.47
CA MET A 110 -8.42 8.80 10.71
C MET A 110 -7.06 9.49 10.65
N ARG A 111 -6.41 9.53 9.48
CA ARG A 111 -5.18 10.33 9.28
C ARG A 111 -5.46 11.81 9.45
N ALA A 112 -6.51 12.30 8.81
CA ALA A 112 -6.93 13.70 8.94
C ALA A 112 -7.33 14.05 10.38
N PHE A 113 -8.04 13.15 11.09
CA PHE A 113 -8.48 13.33 12.45
C PHE A 113 -7.35 13.64 13.44
N VAL A 114 -6.22 12.96 13.32
CA VAL A 114 -5.04 13.25 14.15
C VAL A 114 -4.51 14.65 13.89
N GLY A 115 -4.50 15.09 12.63
CA GLY A 115 -4.10 16.45 12.24
C GLY A 115 -5.08 17.53 12.72
N ASP A 116 -6.41 17.24 12.66
CA ASP A 116 -7.48 18.17 13.04
C ASP A 116 -7.58 18.39 14.55
N MET A 117 -7.16 17.41 15.36
CA MET A 117 -7.40 17.37 16.81
C MET A 117 -6.21 17.77 17.66
N LEU A 118 -5.01 17.86 17.10
CA LEU A 118 -3.78 18.15 17.83
C LEU A 118 -3.21 19.50 17.43
N SER A 119 -2.74 20.27 18.43
CA SER A 119 -1.94 21.47 18.19
C SER A 119 -0.62 21.12 17.51
N ASP A 120 -0.01 22.05 16.79
CA ASP A 120 1.23 21.81 16.05
C ASP A 120 2.37 21.25 16.93
N GLU A 121 2.46 21.68 18.19
CA GLU A 121 3.39 21.14 19.16
C GLU A 121 3.14 19.67 19.52
N GLN A 122 1.88 19.23 19.47
CA GLN A 122 1.46 17.88 19.84
C GLN A 122 1.42 16.94 18.63
N LYS A 123 1.30 17.46 17.41
CA LYS A 123 1.22 16.66 16.16
C LYS A 123 2.36 15.65 16.05
N THR A 124 3.60 16.09 16.32
CA THR A 124 4.78 15.19 16.26
C THR A 124 4.67 14.01 17.23
N LYS A 125 4.22 14.28 18.48
CA LYS A 125 4.01 13.22 19.47
C LYS A 125 2.84 12.30 19.09
N GLY A 126 1.77 12.87 18.56
CA GLY A 126 0.59 12.13 18.09
C GLY A 126 0.93 11.16 16.97
N PHE A 127 1.70 11.58 15.97
CA PHE A 127 2.15 10.72 14.88
C PHE A 127 3.16 9.66 15.34
N ALA A 128 4.02 9.97 16.32
CA ALA A 128 4.94 8.98 16.90
C ALA A 128 4.18 7.86 17.62
N VAL A 129 3.18 8.20 18.44
CA VAL A 129 2.30 7.21 19.10
C VAL A 129 1.52 6.39 18.08
N GLN A 130 1.02 7.03 17.01
CA GLN A 130 0.36 6.33 15.91
C GLN A 130 1.31 5.30 15.26
N THR A 131 2.53 5.68 14.96
CA THR A 131 3.55 4.79 14.35
C THR A 131 3.87 3.60 15.26
N PHE A 132 3.92 3.81 16.58
CA PHE A 132 4.09 2.73 17.54
C PHE A 132 2.93 1.71 17.49
N PHE A 133 1.67 2.18 17.50
CA PHE A 133 0.51 1.29 17.39
C PHE A 133 0.45 0.56 16.05
N ILE A 134 0.82 1.22 14.95
CA ILE A 134 0.93 0.61 13.63
C ILE A 134 1.92 -0.56 13.66
N GLY A 135 3.14 -0.33 14.18
CA GLY A 135 4.17 -1.35 14.26
C GLY A 135 3.80 -2.52 15.17
N ALA A 136 3.35 -2.23 16.39
CA ALA A 136 2.95 -3.24 17.36
C ALA A 136 1.80 -4.12 16.85
N ALA A 137 0.77 -3.51 16.26
CA ALA A 137 -0.36 -4.24 15.72
C ALA A 137 0.01 -5.09 14.50
N SER A 138 0.92 -4.60 13.64
CA SER A 138 1.42 -5.37 12.50
C SER A 138 2.19 -6.61 12.94
N VAL A 139 3.03 -6.49 13.98
CA VAL A 139 3.78 -7.62 14.56
C VAL A 139 2.82 -8.66 15.12
N VAL A 140 1.90 -8.27 16.01
CA VAL A 140 0.98 -9.20 16.66
C VAL A 140 0.00 -9.81 15.66
N GLY A 141 -0.54 -9.03 14.73
CA GLY A 141 -1.47 -9.50 13.69
C GLY A 141 -0.84 -10.54 12.77
N SER A 142 0.41 -10.32 12.35
CA SER A 142 1.13 -11.28 11.50
C SER A 142 1.50 -12.58 12.23
N LEU A 143 1.82 -12.50 13.53
CA LEU A 143 2.14 -13.67 14.37
C LEU A 143 0.90 -14.48 14.75
N LEU A 144 -0.29 -13.93 14.66
CA LEU A 144 -1.48 -14.50 15.28
C LEU A 144 -1.78 -15.95 14.84
N PRO A 145 -1.75 -16.33 13.55
CA PRO A 145 -1.93 -17.72 13.14
C PRO A 145 -0.89 -18.66 13.75
N TYR A 146 0.39 -18.25 13.77
CA TYR A 146 1.48 -19.02 14.39
C TYR A 146 1.26 -19.22 15.89
N ILE A 147 0.85 -18.20 16.63
CA ILE A 147 0.53 -18.29 18.07
C ILE A 147 -0.63 -19.25 18.30
N LEU A 148 -1.69 -19.15 17.50
CA LEU A 148 -2.87 -20.02 17.60
C LEU A 148 -2.48 -21.49 17.37
N THR A 149 -1.61 -21.76 16.39
CA THR A 149 -1.12 -23.12 16.10
C THR A 149 -0.21 -23.65 17.19
N ASN A 150 0.86 -22.91 17.52
CA ASN A 150 1.97 -23.45 18.33
C ASN A 150 1.81 -23.25 19.84
N CYS A 151 1.04 -22.22 20.27
CA CYS A 151 0.83 -21.96 21.69
C CYS A 151 -0.54 -22.45 22.17
N LEU A 152 -1.58 -22.41 21.31
CA LEU A 152 -2.94 -22.81 21.66
C LEU A 152 -3.37 -24.14 21.03
N ASN A 153 -2.48 -24.81 20.28
CA ASN A 153 -2.70 -26.11 19.65
C ASN A 153 -3.94 -26.13 18.72
N ILE A 154 -4.28 -25.00 18.09
CA ILE A 154 -5.35 -24.93 17.09
C ILE A 154 -4.80 -25.45 15.77
N SER A 155 -5.50 -26.40 15.13
CA SER A 155 -5.07 -27.00 13.88
C SER A 155 -4.81 -25.96 12.79
N ASN A 156 -3.66 -26.07 12.11
CA ASN A 156 -3.31 -25.29 10.92
C ASN A 156 -3.58 -26.05 9.62
N THR A 157 -4.17 -27.23 9.69
CA THR A 157 -4.60 -28.04 8.53
C THR A 157 -6.11 -28.17 8.50
N ALA A 158 -6.68 -28.36 7.31
CA ALA A 158 -8.12 -28.55 7.10
C ALA A 158 -8.38 -29.52 5.94
N SER A 159 -9.64 -29.98 5.82
CA SER A 159 -10.09 -30.77 4.68
C SER A 159 -10.04 -29.94 3.38
N PRO A 160 -9.97 -30.59 2.20
CA PRO A 160 -9.94 -29.92 0.90
C PRO A 160 -11.01 -28.84 0.75
N GLY A 161 -10.63 -27.67 0.25
CA GLY A 161 -11.53 -26.52 0.06
C GLY A 161 -11.94 -25.78 1.34
N LEU A 162 -11.42 -26.17 2.51
CA LEU A 162 -11.66 -25.48 3.78
C LEU A 162 -10.39 -24.77 4.26
N ILE A 163 -10.57 -23.57 4.75
CA ILE A 163 -9.48 -22.77 5.33
C ILE A 163 -9.16 -23.31 6.74
N PRO A 164 -7.86 -23.42 7.12
CA PRO A 164 -7.45 -23.95 8.41
C PRO A 164 -8.05 -23.20 9.60
N PRO A 165 -8.39 -23.92 10.71
CA PRO A 165 -8.97 -23.31 11.90
C PRO A 165 -8.11 -22.19 12.50
N SER A 166 -6.76 -22.32 12.52
CA SER A 166 -5.86 -21.28 13.02
C SER A 166 -6.00 -19.97 12.23
N VAL A 167 -6.15 -20.04 10.90
CA VAL A 167 -6.39 -18.87 10.06
C VAL A 167 -7.79 -18.29 10.33
N LYS A 168 -8.82 -19.14 10.42
CA LYS A 168 -10.20 -18.69 10.72
C LYS A 168 -10.25 -17.91 12.03
N TRP A 169 -9.71 -18.47 13.10
CA TRP A 169 -9.67 -17.82 14.41
C TRP A 169 -8.85 -16.54 14.40
N ALA A 170 -7.72 -16.51 13.67
CA ALA A 170 -6.94 -15.29 13.52
C ALA A 170 -7.75 -14.16 12.90
N PHE A 171 -8.51 -14.44 11.84
CA PHE A 171 -9.38 -13.47 11.18
C PHE A 171 -10.55 -13.03 12.06
N TYR A 172 -11.17 -13.95 12.84
CA TYR A 172 -12.25 -13.59 13.77
C TYR A 172 -11.74 -12.68 14.89
N VAL A 173 -10.61 -13.01 15.48
CA VAL A 173 -9.95 -12.17 16.50
C VAL A 173 -9.55 -10.82 15.90
N GLY A 174 -9.01 -10.83 14.69
CA GLY A 174 -8.67 -9.60 13.96
C GLY A 174 -9.88 -8.71 13.70
N GLY A 175 -11.00 -9.27 13.28
CA GLY A 175 -12.26 -8.54 13.10
C GLY A 175 -12.80 -7.95 14.40
N LEU A 176 -12.71 -8.70 15.50
CA LEU A 176 -13.10 -8.23 16.83
C LEU A 176 -12.19 -7.10 17.32
N ILE A 177 -10.88 -7.24 17.13
CA ILE A 177 -9.89 -6.19 17.48
C ILE A 177 -10.15 -4.95 16.64
N TYR A 178 -10.42 -5.11 15.33
CA TYR A 178 -10.67 -4.00 14.42
C TYR A 178 -11.85 -3.15 14.92
N ILE A 179 -13.02 -3.76 15.07
CA ILE A 179 -14.22 -3.02 15.49
C ILE A 179 -14.05 -2.43 16.89
N SER A 180 -13.46 -3.18 17.83
CA SER A 180 -13.26 -2.74 19.21
C SER A 180 -12.31 -1.54 19.31
N ALA A 181 -11.20 -1.54 18.56
CA ALA A 181 -10.24 -0.45 18.55
C ALA A 181 -10.83 0.84 17.94
N VAL A 182 -11.62 0.70 16.88
CA VAL A 182 -12.30 1.85 16.26
C VAL A 182 -13.42 2.38 17.15
N LEU A 183 -14.24 1.50 17.73
CA LEU A 183 -15.28 1.91 18.69
C LEU A 183 -14.67 2.62 19.90
N TRP A 184 -13.58 2.08 20.46
CA TRP A 184 -12.86 2.77 21.54
C TRP A 184 -12.44 4.17 21.12
N THR A 185 -11.90 4.33 19.92
CA THR A 185 -11.51 5.66 19.39
C THR A 185 -12.72 6.60 19.28
N ILE A 186 -13.86 6.10 18.76
CA ILE A 186 -15.09 6.89 18.61
C ILE A 186 -15.62 7.38 19.95
N PHE A 187 -15.68 6.49 20.96
CA PHE A 187 -16.24 6.83 22.27
C PHE A 187 -15.28 7.61 23.18
N SER A 188 -13.98 7.38 23.07
CA SER A 188 -12.96 8.02 23.92
C SER A 188 -12.51 9.39 23.44
N THR A 189 -12.92 9.82 22.23
CA THR A 189 -12.53 11.12 21.68
C THR A 189 -13.75 11.99 21.41
N LYS A 190 -13.60 13.31 21.61
CA LYS A 190 -14.59 14.32 21.18
C LYS A 190 -14.04 15.00 19.93
N GLU A 191 -14.87 15.18 18.93
CA GLU A 191 -14.52 15.90 17.71
C GLU A 191 -14.93 17.38 17.86
N TYR A 192 -14.07 18.30 17.45
CA TYR A 192 -14.38 19.73 17.48
C TYR A 192 -15.36 20.09 16.36
N SER A 193 -16.30 21.00 16.66
CA SER A 193 -17.21 21.52 15.63
C SER A 193 -16.44 22.34 14.58
N PRO A 194 -16.99 22.51 13.36
CA PRO A 194 -16.38 23.38 12.36
C PRO A 194 -16.12 24.80 12.89
N GLU A 195 -17.03 25.34 13.70
CA GLU A 195 -16.91 26.65 14.32
C GLU A 195 -15.78 26.71 15.36
N GLU A 196 -15.61 25.64 16.16
CA GLU A 196 -14.49 25.52 17.10
C GLU A 196 -13.13 25.39 16.33
N GLN A 197 -13.11 24.67 15.22
CA GLN A 197 -11.90 24.53 14.38
C GLN A 197 -11.51 25.86 13.70
N GLU A 198 -12.48 26.61 13.18
CA GLU A 198 -12.23 27.95 12.63
C GLU A 198 -11.66 28.89 13.68
N ALA A 199 -12.15 28.83 14.93
CA ALA A 199 -11.62 29.65 16.02
C ALA A 199 -10.15 29.34 16.35
N PHE A 200 -9.69 28.11 16.16
CA PHE A 200 -8.28 27.75 16.34
C PHE A 200 -7.39 28.18 15.16
N ASN A 201 -7.95 28.25 13.93
CA ASN A 201 -7.22 28.54 12.70
C ASN A 201 -7.17 30.04 12.33
N VAL A 202 -7.77 30.92 13.11
CA VAL A 202 -7.81 32.38 12.85
C VAL A 202 -6.41 33.02 12.74
N HIS A 203 -5.37 32.37 13.26
CA HIS A 203 -3.99 32.85 13.14
C HIS A 203 -3.26 32.42 11.86
N GLU A 204 -3.77 31.46 11.07
CA GLU A 204 -3.13 30.96 9.84
C GLU A 204 -3.67 31.52 8.53
N THR A 205 -4.87 32.15 8.54
CA THR A 205 -5.59 32.52 7.31
C THR A 205 -5.05 33.75 6.60
N ASP A 206 -4.28 34.63 7.22
CA ASP A 206 -3.80 35.88 6.61
C ASP A 206 -2.54 35.72 5.74
N ALA A 207 -1.84 34.58 5.82
CA ALA A 207 -0.62 34.36 5.02
C ALA A 207 -0.86 33.59 3.70
N ALA A 208 -2.06 33.01 3.50
CA ALA A 208 -2.33 32.03 2.42
C ALA A 208 -2.97 32.63 1.15
N ALA A 209 -3.30 33.91 1.11
CA ALA A 209 -4.16 34.51 0.09
C ALA A 209 -3.46 35.28 -1.03
N LYS A 210 -2.20 35.00 -1.38
CA LYS A 210 -1.61 35.63 -2.59
C LYS A 210 -0.78 34.65 -3.42
N GLU A 211 -1.07 34.69 -4.72
CA GLU A 211 -0.42 34.02 -5.87
C GLU A 211 -0.87 32.60 -6.17
N GLY A 212 -2.01 32.51 -6.92
CA GLY A 212 -2.26 31.38 -7.80
C GLY A 212 -1.41 31.55 -9.07
N ASP A 213 -0.42 30.67 -9.32
CA ASP A 213 0.16 30.52 -10.64
C ASP A 213 -0.98 30.33 -11.64
N GLU A 214 -1.05 31.17 -12.69
CA GLU A 214 -2.03 31.00 -13.76
C GLU A 214 -1.80 29.64 -14.40
N LEU A 215 -2.82 28.77 -14.30
CA LEU A 215 -2.80 27.45 -14.91
C LEU A 215 -2.78 27.62 -16.44
N SER A 216 -1.61 27.49 -17.05
CA SER A 216 -1.41 27.60 -18.50
C SER A 216 -1.29 26.21 -19.13
N LEU A 217 -2.42 25.54 -19.33
CA LEU A 217 -2.48 24.25 -20.03
C LEU A 217 -2.54 24.50 -21.53
N ASP A 218 -1.67 23.84 -22.32
CA ASP A 218 -1.77 23.82 -23.79
C ASP A 218 -2.76 22.73 -24.23
N PRO A 219 -4.01 23.09 -24.61
CA PRO A 219 -5.03 22.10 -24.93
C PRO A 219 -4.65 21.21 -26.11
N ALA A 220 -3.94 21.75 -27.11
CA ALA A 220 -3.55 21.00 -28.30
C ALA A 220 -2.61 19.86 -27.97
N LYS A 221 -1.62 20.12 -27.08
CA LYS A 221 -0.68 19.10 -26.60
C LYS A 221 -1.39 17.99 -25.84
N TYR A 222 -2.35 18.33 -24.96
CA TYR A 222 -3.08 17.34 -24.17
C TYR A 222 -4.10 16.56 -24.99
N TYR A 223 -4.71 17.17 -26.03
CA TYR A 223 -5.51 16.43 -27.00
C TYR A 223 -4.66 15.45 -27.80
N ALA A 224 -3.49 15.87 -28.30
CA ALA A 224 -2.62 14.99 -29.08
C ALA A 224 -2.11 13.82 -28.22
N SER A 225 -1.57 14.09 -27.02
CA SER A 225 -1.07 13.03 -26.13
C SER A 225 -2.19 12.12 -25.63
N GLY A 226 -3.35 12.66 -25.26
CA GLY A 226 -4.51 11.89 -24.83
C GLY A 226 -5.05 10.97 -25.92
N MET A 227 -5.11 11.46 -27.17
CA MET A 227 -5.53 10.65 -28.32
C MET A 227 -4.53 9.52 -28.60
N VAL A 228 -3.22 9.81 -28.56
CA VAL A 228 -2.17 8.80 -28.75
C VAL A 228 -2.27 7.70 -27.68
N LEU A 229 -2.44 8.07 -26.42
CA LEU A 229 -2.57 7.09 -25.33
C LEU A 229 -3.87 6.28 -25.42
N LEU A 230 -4.98 6.92 -25.76
CA LEU A 230 -6.25 6.21 -25.97
C LEU A 230 -6.14 5.18 -27.10
N ILE A 231 -5.60 5.59 -28.25
CA ILE A 231 -5.40 4.71 -29.40
C ILE A 231 -4.41 3.59 -29.03
N ALA A 232 -3.29 3.91 -28.39
CA ALA A 232 -2.31 2.91 -27.94
C ALA A 232 -2.93 1.88 -26.98
N GLY A 233 -3.75 2.32 -26.03
CA GLY A 233 -4.47 1.42 -25.12
C GLY A 233 -5.48 0.53 -25.84
N LEU A 234 -6.22 1.07 -26.80
CA LEU A 234 -7.16 0.29 -27.64
C LEU A 234 -6.44 -0.71 -28.54
N ILE A 235 -5.33 -0.29 -29.19
CA ILE A 235 -4.48 -1.21 -29.98
C ILE A 235 -3.93 -2.32 -29.09
N PHE A 236 -3.43 -1.98 -27.89
CA PHE A 236 -2.91 -2.98 -26.96
C PHE A 236 -4.02 -3.95 -26.53
N THR A 237 -5.23 -3.46 -26.25
CA THR A 237 -6.41 -4.30 -25.97
C THR A 237 -6.70 -5.27 -27.13
N PHE A 238 -6.65 -4.77 -28.37
CA PHE A 238 -6.83 -5.59 -29.57
C PHE A 238 -5.72 -6.66 -29.71
N LEU A 239 -4.47 -6.31 -29.48
CA LEU A 239 -3.33 -7.23 -29.54
C LEU A 239 -3.45 -8.34 -28.48
N VAL A 240 -3.82 -7.99 -27.23
CA VAL A 240 -4.06 -8.98 -26.16
C VAL A 240 -5.14 -9.98 -26.60
N LYS A 241 -6.22 -9.50 -27.19
CA LYS A 241 -7.31 -10.35 -27.71
C LYS A 241 -6.86 -11.20 -28.89
N HIS A 242 -6.20 -10.60 -29.88
CA HIS A 242 -5.84 -11.23 -31.16
C HIS A 242 -4.80 -12.33 -30.98
N TYR A 243 -3.75 -12.07 -30.17
CA TYR A 243 -2.69 -13.02 -29.90
C TYR A 243 -2.98 -13.93 -28.70
N THR A 244 -4.18 -13.87 -28.14
CA THR A 244 -4.58 -14.64 -26.95
C THR A 244 -3.58 -14.52 -25.80
N TRP A 245 -3.06 -13.31 -25.62
CA TRP A 245 -2.15 -13.03 -24.50
C TRP A 245 -2.88 -13.13 -23.17
N ASP A 246 -2.12 -13.14 -22.07
CA ASP A 246 -2.69 -13.24 -20.74
C ASP A 246 -3.72 -12.14 -20.47
N ARG A 247 -4.86 -12.55 -19.88
CA ARG A 247 -5.97 -11.63 -19.58
C ARG A 247 -5.60 -10.53 -18.59
N ALA A 248 -4.59 -10.76 -17.72
CA ALA A 248 -4.12 -9.74 -16.81
C ALA A 248 -3.58 -8.49 -17.53
N LEU A 249 -3.08 -8.62 -18.77
CA LEU A 249 -2.62 -7.49 -19.59
C LEU A 249 -3.73 -6.50 -20.00
N TYR A 250 -5.02 -6.92 -19.91
CA TYR A 250 -6.12 -5.96 -20.07
C TYR A 250 -6.09 -4.85 -19.03
N ILE A 251 -5.57 -5.11 -17.84
CA ILE A 251 -5.41 -4.12 -16.77
C ILE A 251 -4.54 -2.96 -17.26
N LEU A 252 -3.40 -3.28 -17.89
CA LEU A 252 -2.47 -2.26 -18.43
C LEU A 252 -3.08 -1.54 -19.62
N SER A 253 -3.69 -2.28 -20.55
CA SER A 253 -4.27 -1.69 -21.76
C SER A 253 -5.41 -0.71 -21.43
N PHE A 254 -6.31 -1.08 -20.52
CA PHE A 254 -7.35 -0.18 -20.04
C PHE A 254 -6.80 0.97 -19.21
N GLY A 255 -5.78 0.75 -18.37
CA GLY A 255 -5.12 1.82 -17.62
C GLY A 255 -4.57 2.92 -18.54
N ILE A 256 -3.88 2.53 -19.61
CA ILE A 256 -3.36 3.47 -20.64
C ILE A 256 -4.49 4.21 -21.34
N ALA A 257 -5.55 3.49 -21.74
CA ALA A 257 -6.71 4.10 -22.43
C ALA A 257 -7.45 5.09 -21.51
N ILE A 258 -7.69 4.73 -20.25
CA ILE A 258 -8.34 5.57 -19.24
C ILE A 258 -7.52 6.84 -18.97
N TYR A 259 -6.20 6.73 -18.85
CA TYR A 259 -5.35 7.91 -18.68
C TYR A 259 -5.40 8.84 -19.90
N GLY A 260 -5.42 8.26 -21.11
CA GLY A 260 -5.68 9.01 -22.34
C GLY A 260 -7.02 9.75 -22.31
N MET A 261 -8.10 9.10 -21.88
CA MET A 261 -9.41 9.74 -21.70
C MET A 261 -9.39 10.88 -20.68
N PHE A 262 -8.66 10.73 -19.56
CA PHE A 262 -8.52 11.81 -18.59
C PHE A 262 -7.79 13.02 -19.14
N GLN A 263 -6.76 12.83 -19.99
CA GLN A 263 -6.09 13.95 -20.67
C GLN A 263 -7.02 14.66 -21.65
N LEU A 264 -7.81 13.92 -22.44
CA LEU A 264 -8.80 14.50 -23.35
C LEU A 264 -9.89 15.28 -22.61
N ALA A 265 -10.38 14.71 -21.50
CA ALA A 265 -11.38 15.36 -20.65
C ALA A 265 -10.81 16.64 -20.01
N ALA A 266 -9.57 16.61 -19.49
CA ALA A 266 -8.91 17.78 -18.93
C ALA A 266 -8.74 18.90 -19.96
N ALA A 267 -8.30 18.58 -21.18
CA ALA A 267 -8.17 19.55 -22.27
C ALA A 267 -9.52 20.18 -22.64
N LYS A 268 -10.58 19.36 -22.72
CA LYS A 268 -11.95 19.87 -23.00
C LYS A 268 -12.45 20.78 -21.88
N LEU A 269 -12.32 20.36 -20.61
CA LEU A 269 -12.74 21.15 -19.46
C LEU A 269 -12.00 22.50 -19.40
N PHE A 270 -10.69 22.50 -19.68
CA PHE A 270 -9.90 23.73 -19.72
C PHE A 270 -10.40 24.72 -20.77
N ILE A 271 -10.74 24.25 -21.99
CA ILE A 271 -11.30 25.08 -23.05
C ILE A 271 -12.66 25.65 -22.63
N THR A 272 -13.47 24.93 -21.88
CA THR A 272 -14.76 25.40 -21.35
C THR A 272 -14.64 26.35 -20.16
N GLY A 273 -13.41 26.71 -19.76
CA GLY A 273 -13.16 27.68 -18.67
C GLY A 273 -13.06 27.03 -17.27
N ILE A 274 -13.15 25.69 -17.15
CA ILE A 274 -13.00 24.99 -15.88
C ILE A 274 -11.51 24.72 -15.67
N LYS A 275 -10.91 25.40 -14.67
CA LYS A 275 -9.46 25.34 -14.38
C LYS A 275 -9.10 24.48 -13.15
N GLY A 276 -10.07 23.98 -12.39
CA GLY A 276 -9.85 23.19 -11.17
C GLY A 276 -10.04 21.68 -11.34
N GLY A 277 -9.83 20.92 -10.27
CA GLY A 277 -10.09 19.48 -10.20
C GLY A 277 -9.22 18.66 -11.15
N LEU A 278 -9.84 17.93 -12.09
CA LEU A 278 -9.12 17.06 -13.04
C LEU A 278 -8.09 17.81 -13.87
N VAL A 279 -8.39 19.06 -14.27
CA VAL A 279 -7.48 19.88 -15.10
C VAL A 279 -6.19 20.16 -14.33
N GLU A 280 -6.30 20.55 -13.07
CA GLU A 280 -5.16 20.84 -12.20
C GLU A 280 -4.33 19.58 -11.93
N ILE A 281 -4.96 18.45 -11.63
CA ILE A 281 -4.27 17.18 -11.39
C ILE A 281 -3.48 16.75 -12.64
N ILE A 282 -4.07 16.80 -13.81
CA ILE A 282 -3.41 16.40 -15.07
C ILE A 282 -2.28 17.38 -15.43
N TYR A 283 -2.48 18.68 -15.20
CA TYR A 283 -1.44 19.68 -15.40
C TYR A 283 -0.25 19.45 -14.46
N ASP A 284 -0.49 19.35 -13.17
CA ASP A 284 0.55 19.15 -12.15
C ASP A 284 1.30 17.82 -12.34
N LEU A 285 0.60 16.76 -12.77
CA LEU A 285 1.23 15.46 -13.07
C LEU A 285 2.21 15.53 -14.25
N ASN A 286 1.89 16.34 -15.28
CA ASN A 286 2.77 16.52 -16.43
C ASN A 286 3.88 17.55 -16.20
N ASN A 287 3.70 18.49 -15.25
CA ASN A 287 4.65 19.54 -14.90
C ASN A 287 5.30 19.34 -13.53
N MET A 288 5.31 18.10 -13.03
CA MET A 288 5.85 17.77 -11.73
C MET A 288 7.35 18.14 -11.59
N PRO A 289 7.82 18.51 -10.38
CA PRO A 289 9.22 18.79 -10.09
C PRO A 289 10.15 17.65 -10.53
N LYS A 290 11.36 17.99 -10.97
CA LYS A 290 12.35 17.00 -11.45
C LYS A 290 12.62 15.92 -10.40
N THR A 291 12.79 16.30 -9.14
CA THR A 291 12.99 15.37 -8.01
C THR A 291 11.82 14.40 -7.86
N MET A 292 10.58 14.87 -7.98
CA MET A 292 9.38 14.02 -7.92
C MET A 292 9.35 12.99 -9.06
N ARG A 293 9.75 13.39 -10.27
CA ARG A 293 9.86 12.50 -11.43
C ARG A 293 10.95 11.44 -11.26
N GLN A 294 12.09 11.83 -10.64
CA GLN A 294 13.16 10.89 -10.30
C GLN A 294 12.68 9.90 -9.22
N LEU A 295 12.01 10.37 -8.18
CA LEU A 295 11.41 9.51 -7.15
C LEU A 295 10.35 8.57 -7.70
N ALA A 296 9.58 8.96 -8.74
CA ALA A 296 8.61 8.09 -9.37
C ALA A 296 9.25 6.82 -9.93
N TRP A 297 10.43 6.91 -10.56
CA TRP A 297 11.17 5.73 -11.03
C TRP A 297 11.69 4.86 -9.89
N VAL A 298 12.23 5.47 -8.82
CA VAL A 298 12.65 4.73 -7.62
C VAL A 298 11.46 3.98 -7.03
N THR A 299 10.34 4.67 -6.88
CA THR A 299 9.11 4.12 -6.31
C THR A 299 8.53 3.01 -7.17
N LEU A 300 8.64 3.11 -8.51
CA LEU A 300 8.23 2.07 -9.44
C LEU A 300 8.91 0.72 -9.12
N PHE A 301 10.23 0.71 -9.04
CA PHE A 301 10.98 -0.52 -8.78
C PHE A 301 10.84 -1.01 -7.35
N THR A 302 10.71 -0.10 -6.39
CA THR A 302 10.58 -0.46 -4.97
C THR A 302 9.23 -1.11 -4.67
N TRP A 303 8.12 -0.52 -5.14
CA TRP A 303 6.78 -1.08 -4.92
C TRP A 303 6.51 -2.32 -5.76
N PHE A 304 7.12 -2.44 -6.94
CA PHE A 304 7.12 -3.69 -7.70
C PHE A 304 7.77 -4.82 -6.87
N ALA A 305 8.94 -4.55 -6.25
CA ALA A 305 9.62 -5.50 -5.38
C ALA A 305 8.77 -5.90 -4.16
N MET A 306 8.20 -4.92 -3.46
CA MET A 306 7.35 -5.18 -2.29
C MET A 306 6.08 -5.96 -2.66
N PHE A 307 5.52 -5.70 -3.83
CA PHE A 307 4.33 -6.40 -4.29
C PHE A 307 4.64 -7.86 -4.66
N ALA A 308 5.85 -8.16 -5.17
CA ALA A 308 6.33 -9.53 -5.34
C ALA A 308 6.35 -10.28 -4.00
N TRP A 309 6.83 -9.64 -2.93
CA TRP A 309 6.79 -10.21 -1.58
C TRP A 309 5.34 -10.48 -1.14
N PHE A 310 4.46 -9.49 -1.21
CA PHE A 310 3.07 -9.66 -0.73
C PHE A 310 2.30 -10.77 -1.45
N ILE A 311 2.53 -10.93 -2.75
CA ILE A 311 1.83 -11.95 -3.56
C ILE A 311 2.42 -13.34 -3.35
N TYR A 312 3.75 -13.47 -3.42
CA TYR A 312 4.41 -14.76 -3.55
C TYR A 312 5.15 -15.24 -2.29
N CYS A 313 5.15 -14.48 -1.18
CA CYS A 313 5.88 -14.90 0.02
C CYS A 313 5.45 -16.30 0.49
N THR A 314 4.16 -16.59 0.54
CA THR A 314 3.67 -17.90 0.98
C THR A 314 4.15 -19.00 0.04
N SER A 315 3.82 -18.93 -1.26
CA SER A 315 4.20 -19.97 -2.21
C SER A 315 5.70 -20.13 -2.39
N ALA A 316 6.48 -19.03 -2.30
CA ALA A 316 7.94 -19.10 -2.36
C ALA A 316 8.54 -19.86 -1.16
N ILE A 317 8.08 -19.54 0.05
CA ILE A 317 8.60 -20.16 1.27
C ILE A 317 8.14 -21.61 1.40
N THR A 318 6.86 -21.90 1.18
CA THR A 318 6.33 -23.27 1.29
C THR A 318 6.93 -24.21 0.27
N SER A 319 7.00 -23.80 -1.01
CA SER A 319 7.54 -24.68 -2.07
C SER A 319 9.04 -24.89 -1.97
N TYR A 320 9.81 -23.85 -1.62
CA TYR A 320 11.29 -23.94 -1.67
C TYR A 320 11.91 -24.39 -0.34
N HIS A 321 11.39 -23.90 0.81
CA HIS A 321 11.97 -24.20 2.12
C HIS A 321 11.27 -25.34 2.85
N PHE A 322 9.98 -25.52 2.61
CA PHE A 322 9.18 -26.59 3.21
C PHE A 322 8.87 -27.74 2.21
N GLY A 323 9.32 -27.61 0.95
CA GLY A 323 9.34 -28.68 -0.05
C GLY A 323 7.98 -29.05 -0.62
N THR A 324 6.94 -28.24 -0.42
CA THR A 324 5.58 -28.56 -0.91
C THR A 324 4.82 -27.33 -1.35
N SER A 325 3.97 -27.52 -2.37
CA SER A 325 2.99 -26.54 -2.83
C SER A 325 1.54 -27.02 -2.58
N ASP A 326 1.38 -28.15 -1.86
CA ASP A 326 0.06 -28.68 -1.53
C ASP A 326 -0.52 -28.00 -0.29
N PRO A 327 -1.58 -27.15 -0.43
CA PRO A 327 -2.18 -26.42 0.67
C PRO A 327 -2.84 -27.33 1.74
N LEU A 328 -3.00 -28.63 1.45
CA LEU A 328 -3.57 -29.60 2.38
C LEU A 328 -2.51 -30.23 3.27
N SER A 329 -1.24 -30.18 2.87
CA SER A 329 -0.13 -30.77 3.62
C SER A 329 0.16 -29.97 4.90
N LYS A 330 0.68 -30.66 5.90
CA LYS A 330 1.08 -30.02 7.15
C LYS A 330 2.29 -29.13 6.92
N GLU A 331 3.23 -29.56 6.11
CA GLU A 331 4.47 -28.86 5.77
C GLU A 331 4.18 -27.52 5.10
N TYR A 332 3.21 -27.47 4.16
CA TYR A 332 2.76 -26.20 3.56
C TYR A 332 2.21 -25.25 4.63
N ASN A 333 1.36 -25.76 5.51
CA ASN A 333 0.70 -24.94 6.52
C ASN A 333 1.68 -24.46 7.60
N ASP A 334 2.67 -25.28 7.97
CA ASP A 334 3.77 -24.89 8.87
C ASP A 334 4.63 -23.79 8.22
N GLY A 335 4.93 -23.91 6.90
CA GLY A 335 5.61 -22.88 6.12
C GLY A 335 4.82 -21.58 6.01
N ALA A 336 3.51 -21.66 5.81
CA ALA A 336 2.64 -20.49 5.76
C ALA A 336 2.53 -19.78 7.13
N ASP A 337 2.49 -20.53 8.24
CA ASP A 337 2.57 -19.96 9.58
C ASP A 337 3.92 -19.29 9.84
N TRP A 338 5.03 -19.89 9.30
CA TRP A 338 6.36 -19.29 9.35
C TRP A 338 6.46 -17.97 8.60
N VAL A 339 5.75 -17.79 7.46
CA VAL A 339 5.64 -16.51 6.77
C VAL A 339 5.02 -15.44 7.67
N GLY A 340 4.10 -15.79 8.56
CA GLY A 340 3.57 -14.89 9.60
C GLY A 340 4.68 -14.40 10.55
N VAL A 341 5.57 -15.30 10.99
CA VAL A 341 6.74 -14.96 11.82
C VAL A 341 7.68 -14.03 11.04
N MET A 342 7.98 -14.35 9.78
CA MET A 342 8.82 -13.54 8.90
C MET A 342 8.25 -12.13 8.71
N ASN A 343 6.95 -12.00 8.47
CA ASN A 343 6.25 -10.71 8.37
C ASN A 343 6.31 -9.91 9.68
N SER A 344 6.26 -10.58 10.83
CA SER A 344 6.41 -9.93 12.13
C SER A 344 7.80 -9.37 12.33
N VAL A 345 8.83 -10.12 11.93
CA VAL A 345 10.22 -9.66 12.03
C VAL A 345 10.45 -8.43 11.17
N TYR A 346 10.04 -8.45 9.88
CA TYR A 346 10.27 -7.27 9.05
C TYR A 346 9.50 -6.04 9.53
N ASN A 347 8.26 -6.20 10.00
CA ASN A 347 7.47 -5.08 10.56
C ASN A 347 8.09 -4.57 11.86
N GLY A 348 8.55 -5.47 12.75
CA GLY A 348 9.21 -5.11 14.00
C GLY A 348 10.52 -4.36 13.78
N VAL A 349 11.37 -4.86 12.87
CA VAL A 349 12.61 -4.18 12.48
C VAL A 349 12.32 -2.83 11.84
N ALA A 350 11.32 -2.74 10.96
CA ALA A 350 10.93 -1.48 10.35
C ALA A 350 10.52 -0.44 11.40
N ALA A 351 9.72 -0.84 12.39
CA ALA A 351 9.30 0.05 13.47
C ALA A 351 10.49 0.58 14.29
N LEU A 352 11.47 -0.29 14.61
CA LEU A 352 12.68 0.11 15.35
C LEU A 352 13.58 1.03 14.50
N VAL A 353 13.83 0.66 13.24
CA VAL A 353 14.70 1.41 12.33
C VAL A 353 14.12 2.79 12.00
N ALA A 354 12.80 2.93 11.96
CA ALA A 354 12.15 4.22 11.71
C ALA A 354 12.62 5.33 12.67
N PHE A 355 12.95 4.99 13.93
CA PHE A 355 13.54 5.94 14.89
C PHE A 355 15.00 6.28 14.60
N ALA A 356 15.75 5.37 13.98
CA ALA A 356 17.15 5.58 13.63
C ALA A 356 17.33 6.37 12.32
N LEU A 357 16.37 6.30 11.41
CA LEU A 357 16.46 6.92 10.08
C LEU A 357 16.70 8.44 10.12
N PRO A 358 16.04 9.27 10.96
CA PRO A 358 16.31 10.70 11.03
C PRO A 358 17.76 11.01 11.47
N VAL A 359 18.30 10.16 12.38
CA VAL A 359 19.70 10.31 12.84
C VAL A 359 20.68 9.96 11.73
N ALA A 360 20.43 8.86 11.00
CA ALA A 360 21.23 8.47 9.84
C ALA A 360 21.19 9.53 8.74
N ALA A 361 20.02 10.08 8.43
CA ALA A 361 19.83 11.11 7.42
C ALA A 361 20.52 12.43 7.77
N ARG A 362 20.62 12.79 9.05
CA ARG A 362 21.41 13.97 9.51
C ARG A 362 22.90 13.76 9.34
N LYS A 363 23.41 12.56 9.59
CA LYS A 363 24.84 12.22 9.48
C LYS A 363 25.32 12.04 8.04
N THR A 364 24.45 11.59 7.14
CA THR A 364 24.76 11.34 5.73
C THR A 364 23.97 12.26 4.80
N SER A 365 22.83 11.78 4.32
CA SER A 365 21.77 12.52 3.61
C SER A 365 20.53 11.66 3.55
N ARG A 366 19.36 12.25 3.26
CA ARG A 366 18.13 11.49 3.03
C ARG A 366 18.29 10.52 1.85
N VAL A 367 18.94 10.97 0.78
CA VAL A 367 19.24 10.16 -0.41
C VAL A 367 20.12 8.98 -0.05
N THR A 368 21.28 9.22 0.57
CA THR A 368 22.24 8.16 0.95
C THR A 368 21.62 7.16 1.92
N THR A 369 20.86 7.63 2.91
CA THR A 369 20.16 6.76 3.86
C THR A 369 19.18 5.85 3.13
N HIS A 370 18.40 6.38 2.18
CA HIS A 370 17.45 5.59 1.43
C HIS A 370 18.14 4.58 0.50
N VAL A 371 19.24 4.97 -0.16
CA VAL A 371 20.08 4.07 -0.96
C VAL A 371 20.53 2.85 -0.13
N ILE A 372 21.09 3.11 1.07
CA ILE A 372 21.54 2.04 1.97
C ILE A 372 20.36 1.10 2.33
N CYS A 373 19.21 1.67 2.69
CA CYS A 373 18.02 0.88 3.00
C CYS A 373 17.59 -0.02 1.83
N LEU A 374 17.58 0.52 0.61
CA LEU A 374 17.18 -0.23 -0.59
C LEU A 374 18.18 -1.34 -0.93
N PHE A 375 19.49 -1.09 -0.83
CA PHE A 375 20.51 -2.12 -1.05
C PHE A 375 20.40 -3.26 -0.02
N ILE A 376 20.27 -2.93 1.27
CA ILE A 376 20.12 -3.93 2.32
C ILE A 376 18.83 -4.75 2.10
N GLY A 377 17.73 -4.11 1.77
CA GLY A 377 16.48 -4.81 1.50
C GLY A 377 16.51 -5.68 0.25
N GLY A 378 17.12 -5.20 -0.83
CA GLY A 378 17.30 -5.96 -2.06
C GLY A 378 18.15 -7.22 -1.85
N LEU A 379 19.29 -7.08 -1.16
CA LEU A 379 20.12 -8.22 -0.78
C LEU A 379 19.39 -9.16 0.19
N GLY A 380 18.64 -8.62 1.16
CA GLY A 380 17.80 -9.41 2.05
C GLY A 380 16.76 -10.23 1.29
N MET A 381 16.10 -9.65 0.30
CA MET A 381 15.11 -10.36 -0.52
C MET A 381 15.76 -11.45 -1.40
N MET A 382 16.93 -11.18 -1.98
CA MET A 382 17.69 -12.17 -2.76
C MET A 382 18.22 -13.31 -1.89
N SER A 383 18.61 -13.04 -0.64
CA SER A 383 19.17 -14.04 0.27
C SER A 383 18.15 -15.11 0.68
N LEU A 384 16.84 -14.88 0.47
CA LEU A 384 15.80 -15.91 0.64
C LEU A 384 16.05 -17.16 -0.23
N ASN A 385 16.68 -16.99 -1.39
CA ASN A 385 17.04 -18.11 -2.26
C ASN A 385 18.36 -18.80 -1.83
N ILE A 386 19.20 -18.12 -1.04
CA ILE A 386 20.54 -18.58 -0.65
C ILE A 386 20.47 -19.38 0.65
N PHE A 387 19.80 -18.87 1.65
CA PHE A 387 19.65 -19.54 2.95
C PHE A 387 18.74 -20.75 2.82
N LYS A 388 19.19 -21.89 3.33
CA LYS A 388 18.39 -23.13 3.33
C LYS A 388 17.65 -23.37 4.63
N ASP A 389 18.19 -22.88 5.75
CA ASP A 389 17.55 -22.97 7.06
C ASP A 389 16.46 -21.90 7.17
N PRO A 390 15.20 -22.28 7.46
CA PRO A 390 14.11 -21.33 7.66
C PRO A 390 14.39 -20.29 8.75
N HIS A 391 15.17 -20.59 9.78
CA HIS A 391 15.50 -19.62 10.82
C HIS A 391 16.42 -18.50 10.32
N LEU A 392 17.31 -18.77 9.37
CA LEU A 392 18.18 -17.75 8.77
C LEU A 392 17.40 -16.77 7.89
N LEU A 393 16.19 -17.12 7.42
CA LEU A 393 15.31 -16.23 6.66
C LEU A 393 14.91 -15.00 7.49
N LEU A 394 14.96 -15.08 8.81
CA LEU A 394 14.70 -13.93 9.68
C LEU A 394 15.74 -12.81 9.51
N ILE A 395 16.98 -13.15 9.11
CA ILE A 395 18.01 -12.17 8.76
C ILE A 395 17.62 -11.46 7.45
N SER A 396 17.13 -12.22 6.47
CA SER A 396 16.59 -11.65 5.23
C SER A 396 15.45 -10.67 5.51
N MET A 397 14.58 -11.03 6.45
CA MET A 397 13.45 -10.18 6.86
C MET A 397 13.89 -8.94 7.62
N ALA A 398 14.97 -9.01 8.39
CA ALA A 398 15.55 -7.80 8.99
C ALA A 398 16.02 -6.83 7.92
N GLY A 399 16.67 -7.31 6.86
CA GLY A 399 17.05 -6.50 5.70
C GLY A 399 15.85 -5.87 5.01
N LEU A 400 14.79 -6.64 4.77
CA LEU A 400 13.55 -6.14 4.17
C LEU A 400 12.85 -5.11 5.06
N GLY A 401 12.89 -5.30 6.40
CA GLY A 401 12.36 -4.35 7.37
C GLY A 401 13.08 -3.00 7.34
N ILE A 402 14.40 -2.97 7.15
CA ILE A 402 15.18 -1.74 6.96
C ILE A 402 14.72 -1.01 5.69
N ALA A 403 14.55 -1.74 4.58
CA ALA A 403 14.05 -1.14 3.35
C ALA A 403 12.62 -0.60 3.51
N TRP A 404 11.75 -1.34 4.19
CA TRP A 404 10.37 -0.93 4.45
C TRP A 404 10.29 0.38 5.26
N ALA A 405 11.10 0.51 6.32
CA ALA A 405 11.21 1.76 7.07
C ALA A 405 11.65 2.93 6.18
N GLY A 406 12.69 2.71 5.35
CA GLY A 406 13.20 3.71 4.41
C GLY A 406 12.15 4.11 3.37
N LEU A 407 11.42 3.14 2.81
CA LEU A 407 10.39 3.34 1.79
C LEU A 407 9.21 4.18 2.30
N LEU A 408 8.80 3.97 3.54
CA LEU A 408 7.69 4.70 4.14
C LEU A 408 8.05 6.11 4.62
N THR A 409 9.36 6.46 4.70
CA THR A 409 9.79 7.74 5.29
C THR A 409 10.57 8.61 4.33
N MET A 410 11.61 8.08 3.67
CA MET A 410 12.58 8.92 2.93
C MET A 410 11.98 9.57 1.68
N PRO A 411 11.24 8.90 0.80
CA PRO A 411 10.66 9.54 -0.38
C PRO A 411 9.74 10.72 -0.03
N TYR A 412 8.92 10.57 1.01
CA TYR A 412 8.03 11.64 1.48
C TYR A 412 8.80 12.81 2.09
N ALA A 413 9.87 12.54 2.85
CA ALA A 413 10.74 13.56 3.43
C ALA A 413 11.50 14.36 2.35
N ILE A 414 11.93 13.71 1.26
CA ILE A 414 12.58 14.37 0.12
C ILE A 414 11.54 15.17 -0.66
N LEU A 415 10.39 14.60 -0.95
CA LEU A 415 9.32 15.26 -1.69
C LEU A 415 8.86 16.53 -0.97
N SER A 416 8.66 16.48 0.35
CA SER A 416 8.20 17.62 1.15
C SER A 416 9.17 18.81 1.13
N SER A 417 10.45 18.59 0.81
CA SER A 417 11.44 19.68 0.72
C SER A 417 11.50 20.40 -0.63
N VAL A 418 10.85 19.83 -1.68
CA VAL A 418 10.90 20.39 -3.04
C VAL A 418 9.54 20.87 -3.54
N VAL A 419 8.46 20.53 -2.82
CA VAL A 419 7.10 20.89 -3.20
C VAL A 419 6.66 22.17 -2.47
N PRO A 420 6.00 23.13 -3.16
CA PRO A 420 5.45 24.31 -2.53
C PRO A 420 4.47 23.96 -1.41
N HIS A 421 4.58 24.60 -0.24
CA HIS A 421 3.73 24.34 0.92
C HIS A 421 2.22 24.43 0.58
N LYS A 422 1.82 25.39 -0.26
CA LYS A 422 0.42 25.61 -0.70
C LYS A 422 -0.15 24.42 -1.50
N LYS A 423 0.69 23.65 -2.19
CA LYS A 423 0.29 22.50 -3.03
C LYS A 423 0.71 21.16 -2.43
N MET A 424 1.20 21.13 -1.19
CA MET A 424 1.72 19.93 -0.54
C MET A 424 0.73 18.76 -0.60
N GLY A 425 -0.54 18.98 -0.27
CA GLY A 425 -1.58 17.94 -0.28
C GLY A 425 -1.81 17.35 -1.67
N VAL A 426 -1.84 18.19 -2.70
CA VAL A 426 -2.04 17.77 -4.11
C VAL A 426 -0.85 16.90 -4.56
N TYR A 427 0.38 17.35 -4.32
CA TYR A 427 1.58 16.60 -4.72
C TYR A 427 1.77 15.31 -3.92
N MET A 428 1.42 15.28 -2.62
CA MET A 428 1.41 14.04 -1.83
C MET A 428 0.34 13.06 -2.34
N GLY A 429 -0.84 13.55 -2.72
CA GLY A 429 -1.87 12.74 -3.36
C GLY A 429 -1.42 12.18 -4.71
N MET A 430 -0.78 13.00 -5.56
CA MET A 430 -0.21 12.53 -6.81
C MET A 430 0.94 11.53 -6.60
N PHE A 431 1.76 11.69 -5.56
CA PHE A 431 2.81 10.74 -5.25
C PHE A 431 2.26 9.35 -4.92
N ASN A 432 1.05 9.29 -4.37
CA ASN A 432 0.38 8.00 -4.14
C ASN A 432 0.08 7.23 -5.45
N LEU A 433 -0.07 7.92 -6.59
CA LEU A 433 -0.17 7.26 -7.89
C LEU A 433 1.11 6.46 -8.21
N PHE A 434 2.28 6.97 -7.83
CA PHE A 434 3.57 6.27 -8.03
C PHE A 434 3.74 5.07 -7.10
N VAL A 435 2.94 4.98 -6.05
CA VAL A 435 2.82 3.78 -5.20
C VAL A 435 1.89 2.76 -5.84
N VAL A 436 0.74 3.20 -6.36
CA VAL A 436 -0.33 2.34 -6.87
C VAL A 436 -0.01 1.77 -8.26
N ILE A 437 0.54 2.59 -9.17
CA ILE A 437 0.85 2.16 -10.55
C ILE A 437 1.80 0.94 -10.59
N PRO A 438 2.90 0.90 -9.83
CA PRO A 438 3.76 -0.28 -9.77
C PRO A 438 3.05 -1.55 -9.28
N GLN A 439 2.14 -1.42 -8.34
CA GLN A 439 1.36 -2.54 -7.82
C GLN A 439 0.40 -3.09 -8.88
N ILE A 440 -0.24 -2.20 -9.65
CA ILE A 440 -1.08 -2.59 -10.80
C ILE A 440 -0.22 -3.27 -11.88
N LEU A 441 0.97 -2.73 -12.17
CA LEU A 441 1.91 -3.33 -13.11
C LEU A 441 2.34 -4.72 -12.65
N ALA A 442 2.67 -4.88 -11.38
CA ALA A 442 3.02 -6.16 -10.78
C ALA A 442 1.85 -7.17 -10.88
N ALA A 443 0.64 -6.75 -10.50
CA ALA A 443 -0.56 -7.59 -10.60
C ALA A 443 -0.84 -8.06 -12.05
N ALA A 444 -0.53 -7.22 -13.03
CA ALA A 444 -0.75 -7.54 -14.45
C ALA A 444 0.35 -8.41 -15.08
N THR A 445 1.57 -8.41 -14.55
CA THR A 445 2.73 -9.00 -15.24
C THR A 445 3.37 -10.17 -14.49
N MET A 446 3.28 -10.21 -13.16
CA MET A 446 4.01 -11.20 -12.36
C MET A 446 3.56 -12.64 -12.61
N GLY A 447 2.28 -12.88 -12.87
CA GLY A 447 1.80 -14.23 -13.23
C GLY A 447 2.42 -14.74 -14.54
N LEU A 448 2.54 -13.85 -15.53
CA LEU A 448 3.23 -14.14 -16.79
C LEU A 448 4.73 -14.44 -16.58
N MET A 449 5.39 -13.63 -15.75
CA MET A 449 6.81 -13.80 -15.43
C MET A 449 7.04 -15.13 -14.72
N LEU A 450 6.18 -15.46 -13.75
CA LEU A 450 6.26 -16.74 -13.02
C LEU A 450 6.23 -17.95 -13.99
N ASN A 451 5.27 -17.97 -14.91
CA ASN A 451 5.10 -19.10 -15.82
C ASN A 451 6.12 -19.13 -16.95
N LYS A 452 6.38 -17.97 -17.61
CA LYS A 452 7.19 -17.95 -18.83
C LYS A 452 8.70 -17.83 -18.58
N TRP A 453 9.11 -17.21 -17.46
CA TRP A 453 10.52 -16.94 -17.18
C TRP A 453 11.07 -17.83 -16.06
N PHE A 454 10.21 -18.31 -15.17
CA PHE A 454 10.62 -19.00 -13.95
C PHE A 454 10.01 -20.40 -13.79
N ASP A 455 9.33 -20.91 -14.82
CA ASP A 455 8.76 -22.28 -14.85
C ASP A 455 7.93 -22.62 -13.60
N GLY A 456 7.20 -21.62 -13.06
CA GLY A 456 6.39 -21.76 -11.85
C GLY A 456 7.17 -21.70 -10.53
N HIS A 457 8.49 -21.48 -10.54
CA HIS A 457 9.30 -21.40 -9.32
C HIS A 457 9.15 -20.04 -8.63
N SER A 458 8.26 -19.95 -7.64
CA SER A 458 7.90 -18.71 -6.92
C SER A 458 9.08 -18.05 -6.20
N ILE A 459 10.11 -18.82 -5.79
CA ILE A 459 11.31 -18.26 -5.13
C ILE A 459 12.06 -17.29 -6.04
N ASN A 460 12.01 -17.49 -7.36
CA ASN A 460 12.64 -16.60 -8.33
C ASN A 460 11.96 -15.22 -8.40
N MET A 461 10.68 -15.14 -7.99
CA MET A 461 10.01 -13.86 -7.84
C MET A 461 10.59 -13.03 -6.69
N MET A 462 11.13 -13.69 -5.64
CA MET A 462 11.87 -13.01 -4.57
C MET A 462 13.19 -12.45 -5.08
N VAL A 463 13.91 -13.23 -5.91
CA VAL A 463 15.15 -12.75 -6.55
C VAL A 463 14.85 -11.57 -7.47
N LEU A 464 13.82 -11.67 -8.30
CA LEU A 464 13.39 -10.57 -9.18
C LEU A 464 13.05 -9.30 -8.39
N GLY A 465 12.30 -9.45 -7.28
CA GLY A 465 11.98 -8.36 -6.37
C GLY A 465 13.24 -7.73 -5.77
N GLY A 466 14.19 -8.57 -5.31
CA GLY A 466 15.48 -8.10 -4.80
C GLY A 466 16.28 -7.32 -5.85
N VAL A 467 16.39 -7.82 -7.08
CA VAL A 467 17.04 -7.11 -8.20
C VAL A 467 16.33 -5.79 -8.49
N SER A 468 14.99 -5.78 -8.52
CA SER A 468 14.20 -4.56 -8.70
C SER A 468 14.52 -3.52 -7.62
N MET A 469 14.64 -3.95 -6.36
CA MET A 469 14.98 -3.05 -5.24
C MET A 469 16.42 -2.51 -5.33
N LEU A 470 17.39 -3.32 -5.82
CA LEU A 470 18.75 -2.87 -6.10
C LEU A 470 18.77 -1.83 -7.22
N ILE A 471 17.99 -2.03 -8.30
CA ILE A 471 17.83 -1.03 -9.37
C ILE A 471 17.26 0.27 -8.79
N ALA A 472 16.25 0.19 -7.91
CA ALA A 472 15.73 1.36 -7.22
C ALA A 472 16.83 2.08 -6.41
N GLY A 473 17.70 1.32 -5.72
CA GLY A 473 18.84 1.87 -4.99
C GLY A 473 19.83 2.63 -5.90
N VAL A 474 20.14 2.07 -7.08
CA VAL A 474 20.98 2.75 -8.07
C VAL A 474 20.31 4.02 -8.59
N LEU A 475 19.01 3.96 -8.96
CA LEU A 475 18.26 5.12 -9.42
C LEU A 475 18.17 6.21 -8.36
N MET A 476 18.09 5.82 -7.08
CA MET A 476 18.05 6.75 -5.95
C MET A 476 19.31 7.58 -5.84
N MET A 477 20.48 7.07 -6.24
CA MET A 477 21.76 7.84 -6.24
C MET A 477 21.70 9.09 -7.14
N PHE A 478 20.83 9.10 -8.13
CA PHE A 478 20.68 10.22 -9.07
C PHE A 478 19.58 11.22 -8.65
N VAL A 479 18.87 10.96 -7.56
CA VAL A 479 17.83 11.85 -7.05
C VAL A 479 18.46 13.07 -6.38
N LYS A 480 18.01 14.26 -6.77
CA LYS A 480 18.45 15.51 -6.16
C LYS A 480 17.62 15.83 -4.93
N ASP A 481 18.27 16.00 -3.79
CA ASP A 481 17.65 16.47 -2.53
C ASP A 481 17.69 18.01 -2.47
N GLY A 482 16.53 18.63 -2.72
CA GLY A 482 16.43 20.11 -2.74
C GLY A 482 16.74 20.80 -1.39
N GLY A 483 16.79 20.03 -0.29
CA GLY A 483 17.12 20.60 1.03
C GLY A 483 18.62 20.89 1.26
N ARG A 484 19.51 20.48 0.36
CA ARG A 484 20.96 20.74 0.45
C ARG A 484 21.46 21.83 -0.50
N GLU A 485 20.70 22.18 -1.54
CA GLU A 485 21.07 23.30 -2.44
C GLU A 485 20.74 24.69 -1.82
N ALA A 486 20.03 24.71 -0.67
CA ALA A 486 19.64 25.95 0.04
C ALA A 486 20.45 26.23 1.31
N GLN A 487 21.51 25.48 1.61
CA GLN A 487 22.52 25.74 2.63
C GLN A 487 23.92 25.91 1.98
#